data_78c8be66483e9f099422638a30413d96
#
_entry.id   78c8be66483e9f099422638a30413d96
#
_cell.length_a   1.000
_cell.length_b   1.000
_cell.length_c   1.000
_cell.angle_alpha   90.00
_cell.angle_beta   90.00
_cell.angle_gamma   90.00
#
_symmetry.space_group_name_H-M   'P 1'
#
loop_
_entity.id
_entity.type
_entity.pdbx_description
1 polymer ?
#
loop_
_entity_poly.entity_id
_entity_poly.type
_entity_poly.pdbx_seq_one_letter_code
_entity_poly.pdbx_strand_id
1 'polypeptide(L)'
;NVSLSGGGDSGSYFVSAGYYNNDGVSYGNTFDRYSFRVNTQGKKGWFSFGENLAYSLTNTDPNQTNTYNDFLRMMPTIPIYDENNPGGYGYGDAAKYNTFGVNPIAREDLEYRHFRQNRLNGSLWLEFKPFEFLSYKFNGGIDLYFYENSWFRGEGNWTQNQEHRDPESQKARDNTYNMLIEHTLNFNKD
;
A
#
# COMPACT_ATOMS: atom_id res chain seq x y z
N ASN A 1 3.15 15.56 -8.22
CA ASN A 1 1.70 15.80 -8.07
C ASN A 1 1.26 16.89 -9.04
N VAL A 2 0.12 16.69 -9.68
CA VAL A 2 -0.55 17.67 -10.54
C VAL A 2 -1.98 17.82 -10.05
N SER A 3 -2.48 19.06 -10.01
CA SER A 3 -3.87 19.34 -9.66
C SER A 3 -4.46 20.44 -10.54
N LEU A 4 -5.76 20.34 -10.75
CA LEU A 4 -6.57 21.32 -11.46
C LEU A 4 -7.81 21.61 -10.60
N SER A 5 -8.14 22.86 -10.42
CA SER A 5 -9.36 23.28 -9.73
C SER A 5 -10.00 24.47 -10.42
N GLY A 6 -11.29 24.58 -10.30
CA GLY A 6 -12.05 25.69 -10.84
C GLY A 6 -13.43 25.74 -10.20
N GLY A 7 -14.12 26.84 -10.40
CA GLY A 7 -15.47 27.00 -9.88
C GLY A 7 -16.04 28.38 -10.11
N GLY A 8 -17.29 28.53 -9.77
CA GLY A 8 -18.07 29.76 -9.83
C GLY A 8 -19.26 29.68 -8.88
N ASP A 9 -20.22 30.58 -9.04
CA ASP A 9 -21.39 30.72 -8.14
C ASP A 9 -22.25 29.44 -8.04
N SER A 10 -22.20 28.58 -9.06
CA SER A 10 -23.05 27.38 -9.15
C SER A 10 -22.34 26.09 -8.79
N GLY A 11 -21.03 26.10 -8.60
CA GLY A 11 -20.27 24.89 -8.25
C GLY A 11 -18.77 25.01 -8.39
N SER A 12 -18.07 24.00 -7.90
CA SER A 12 -16.64 23.91 -7.99
C SER A 12 -16.19 22.47 -8.23
N TYR A 13 -14.98 22.33 -8.76
CA TYR A 13 -14.32 21.04 -8.94
C TYR A 13 -12.85 21.12 -8.57
N PHE A 14 -12.34 19.99 -8.17
CA PHE A 14 -10.93 19.74 -7.92
C PHE A 14 -10.58 18.35 -8.42
N VAL A 15 -9.50 18.24 -9.20
CA VAL A 15 -8.95 16.98 -9.66
C VAL A 15 -7.46 16.96 -9.38
N SER A 16 -6.94 15.87 -8.88
CA SER A 16 -5.50 15.71 -8.69
C SER A 16 -5.04 14.29 -9.00
N ALA A 17 -3.83 14.20 -9.51
CA ALA A 17 -3.10 12.96 -9.69
C ALA A 17 -1.71 13.09 -9.06
N GLY A 18 -1.25 12.03 -8.42
CA GLY A 18 0.04 12.01 -7.76
C GLY A 18 0.75 10.67 -7.92
N TYR A 19 2.05 10.75 -8.03
CA TYR A 19 2.98 9.63 -7.92
C TYR A 19 3.98 9.93 -6.82
N TYR A 20 4.26 8.93 -6.00
CA TYR A 20 5.27 8.97 -4.96
C TYR A 20 6.06 7.67 -5.01
N ASN A 21 7.37 7.79 -5.05
CA ASN A 21 8.31 6.68 -4.95
C ASN A 21 9.27 6.95 -3.80
N ASN A 22 9.63 5.91 -3.07
CA ASN A 22 10.63 5.95 -2.02
C ASN A 22 11.38 4.63 -1.97
N ASP A 23 12.67 4.69 -2.20
CA ASP A 23 13.58 3.58 -1.95
C ASP A 23 14.09 3.67 -0.52
N GLY A 24 13.92 2.60 0.24
CA GLY A 24 14.38 2.54 1.61
C GLY A 24 15.91 2.56 1.73
N VAL A 25 16.40 2.93 2.90
CA VAL A 25 17.85 2.90 3.20
C VAL A 25 18.39 1.47 3.17
N SER A 26 17.57 0.49 3.50
CA SER A 26 17.95 -0.93 3.45
C SER A 26 17.75 -1.49 2.05
N TYR A 27 18.68 -2.35 1.62
CA TYR A 27 18.62 -3.07 0.36
C TYR A 27 17.29 -3.82 0.22
N GLY A 28 16.66 -3.74 -0.96
CA GLY A 28 15.42 -4.46 -1.29
C GLY A 28 14.12 -3.79 -0.79
N ASN A 29 14.18 -2.66 -0.08
CA ASN A 29 12.99 -2.00 0.44
C ASN A 29 12.51 -0.88 -0.49
N THR A 30 11.37 -1.07 -1.14
CA THR A 30 10.78 -0.09 -2.06
C THR A 30 9.32 0.22 -1.74
N PHE A 31 8.89 1.41 -2.07
CA PHE A 31 7.53 1.87 -1.90
C PHE A 31 7.12 2.77 -3.06
N ASP A 32 6.04 2.40 -3.74
CA ASP A 32 5.40 3.19 -4.81
C ASP A 32 3.95 3.47 -4.49
N ARG A 33 3.50 4.70 -4.71
CA ARG A 33 2.10 5.06 -4.58
C ARG A 33 1.62 5.94 -5.73
N TYR A 34 0.59 5.49 -6.40
CA TYR A 34 -0.22 6.27 -7.33
C TYR A 34 -1.48 6.74 -6.61
N SER A 35 -1.85 7.98 -6.79
CA SER A 35 -3.05 8.55 -6.18
C SER A 35 -3.83 9.40 -7.18
N PHE A 36 -5.14 9.30 -7.10
CA PHE A 36 -6.08 10.09 -7.90
C PHE A 36 -7.21 10.56 -7.00
N ARG A 37 -7.61 11.83 -7.14
CA ARG A 37 -8.72 12.41 -6.39
C ARG A 37 -9.55 13.32 -7.26
N VAL A 38 -10.87 13.21 -7.11
CA VAL A 38 -11.86 14.12 -7.69
C VAL A 38 -12.79 14.58 -6.58
N ASN A 39 -13.06 15.88 -6.53
CA ASN A 39 -14.08 16.46 -5.68
C ASN A 39 -14.89 17.41 -6.56
N THR A 40 -16.20 17.25 -6.58
CA THR A 40 -17.10 18.19 -7.23
C THR A 40 -18.24 18.55 -6.30
N GLN A 41 -18.74 19.76 -6.44
CA GLN A 41 -19.97 20.19 -5.79
C GLN A 41 -20.70 21.19 -6.67
N GLY A 42 -22.01 21.15 -6.61
CA GLY A 42 -22.85 22.04 -7.37
C GLY A 42 -24.16 22.37 -6.67
N LYS A 43 -24.72 23.52 -7.04
CA LYS A 43 -26.01 23.99 -6.54
C LYS A 43 -26.80 24.64 -7.67
N LYS A 44 -28.06 24.25 -7.78
CA LYS A 44 -28.99 24.88 -8.70
C LYS A 44 -30.39 24.98 -8.07
N GLY A 45 -30.76 26.18 -7.66
CA GLY A 45 -32.02 26.43 -6.98
C GLY A 45 -32.15 25.64 -5.68
N TRP A 46 -33.15 24.77 -5.61
CA TRP A 46 -33.47 23.94 -4.45
C TRP A 46 -32.65 22.63 -4.34
N PHE A 47 -31.77 22.36 -5.34
CA PHE A 47 -30.96 21.16 -5.40
C PHE A 47 -29.48 21.48 -5.24
N SER A 48 -28.80 20.73 -4.38
CA SER A 48 -27.34 20.76 -4.23
C SER A 48 -26.80 19.33 -4.21
N PHE A 49 -25.59 19.15 -4.68
CA PHE A 49 -24.88 17.88 -4.64
C PHE A 49 -23.41 18.09 -4.42
N GLY A 50 -22.76 17.05 -3.95
CA GLY A 50 -21.31 17.00 -3.93
C GLY A 50 -20.82 15.57 -3.88
N GLU A 51 -19.67 15.36 -4.47
CA GLU A 51 -18.97 14.09 -4.45
C GLU A 51 -17.51 14.27 -4.02
N ASN A 52 -16.96 13.22 -3.47
CA ASN A 52 -15.54 13.06 -3.22
C ASN A 52 -15.16 11.64 -3.59
N LEU A 53 -14.23 11.49 -4.52
CA LEU A 53 -13.68 10.19 -4.92
C LEU A 53 -12.16 10.23 -4.79
N ALA A 54 -11.60 9.27 -4.08
CA ALA A 54 -10.17 9.08 -3.95
C ALA A 54 -9.80 7.62 -4.23
N TYR A 55 -8.84 7.44 -5.11
CA TYR A 55 -8.25 6.14 -5.42
C TYR A 55 -6.77 6.16 -5.13
N SER A 56 -6.25 5.10 -4.56
CA SER A 56 -4.81 4.88 -4.43
C SER A 56 -4.43 3.44 -4.73
N LEU A 57 -3.32 3.29 -5.45
CA LEU A 57 -2.60 2.04 -5.64
C LEU A 57 -1.25 2.18 -4.96
N THR A 58 -0.94 1.27 -4.05
CA THR A 58 0.35 1.21 -3.36
C THR A 58 0.99 -0.14 -3.61
N ASN A 59 2.26 -0.14 -3.99
CA ASN A 59 3.12 -1.31 -4.05
C ASN A 59 4.23 -1.14 -3.02
N THR A 60 4.53 -2.19 -2.28
CA THR A 60 5.58 -2.20 -1.27
C THR A 60 6.33 -3.52 -1.31
N ASP A 61 7.63 -3.45 -1.44
CA ASP A 61 8.55 -4.56 -1.25
C ASP A 61 9.28 -4.34 0.07
N PRO A 62 8.83 -4.96 1.17
CA PRO A 62 9.46 -4.77 2.47
C PRO A 62 10.71 -5.63 2.60
N ASN A 63 11.67 -5.19 3.40
CA ASN A 63 12.76 -6.06 3.82
C ASN A 63 12.25 -7.32 4.51
N GLN A 64 13.02 -8.39 4.39
CA GLN A 64 12.74 -9.63 5.11
C GLN A 64 12.91 -9.45 6.62
N THR A 65 12.25 -10.31 7.39
CA THR A 65 12.31 -10.26 8.86
C THR A 65 13.77 -10.41 9.34
N ASN A 66 14.19 -9.54 10.26
CA ASN A 66 15.52 -9.53 10.89
C ASN A 66 16.72 -9.13 10.00
N THR A 67 16.52 -8.73 8.76
CA THR A 67 17.62 -8.31 7.87
C THR A 67 18.56 -7.30 8.52
N TYR A 68 18.04 -6.35 9.29
CA TYR A 68 18.84 -5.35 10.00
C TYR A 68 19.78 -5.98 11.04
N ASN A 69 19.31 -6.98 11.80
CA ASN A 69 20.13 -7.71 12.75
C ASN A 69 21.18 -8.56 12.03
N ASP A 70 20.86 -9.11 10.88
CA ASP A 70 21.77 -9.92 10.08
C ASP A 70 22.91 -9.04 9.53
N PHE A 71 22.64 -7.82 9.06
CA PHE A 71 23.67 -6.85 8.67
C PHE A 71 24.64 -6.51 9.82
N LEU A 72 24.13 -6.33 11.03
CA LEU A 72 24.94 -5.98 12.19
C LEU A 72 25.81 -7.15 12.72
N ARG A 73 25.38 -8.38 12.45
CA ARG A 73 26.04 -9.60 12.96
C ARG A 73 26.96 -10.26 11.96
N MET A 74 26.84 -9.92 10.68
CA MET A 74 27.66 -10.51 9.63
C MET A 74 29.08 -9.99 9.72
N MET A 75 30.06 -10.88 9.77
CA MET A 75 31.47 -10.48 9.79
C MET A 75 31.93 -9.96 8.43
N PRO A 76 32.65 -8.83 8.35
CA PRO A 76 33.12 -8.24 7.09
C PRO A 76 34.08 -9.14 6.29
N THR A 77 34.66 -10.13 6.92
CA THR A 77 35.61 -11.09 6.30
C THR A 77 34.89 -12.19 5.50
N ILE A 78 33.57 -12.34 5.66
CA ILE A 78 32.78 -13.33 4.93
C ILE A 78 32.34 -12.70 3.60
N PRO A 79 32.66 -13.30 2.45
CA PRO A 79 32.26 -12.75 1.16
C PRO A 79 30.72 -12.80 0.99
N ILE A 80 30.18 -11.87 0.23
CA ILE A 80 28.74 -11.88 -0.11
C ILE A 80 28.40 -13.09 -0.97
N TYR A 81 29.29 -13.46 -1.91
CA TYR A 81 29.10 -14.59 -2.85
C TYR A 81 30.17 -15.66 -2.62
N ASP A 82 29.76 -16.93 -2.61
CA ASP A 82 30.63 -18.10 -2.57
C ASP A 82 30.00 -19.22 -3.40
N GLU A 83 30.59 -19.51 -4.57
CA GLU A 83 30.08 -20.49 -5.54
C GLU A 83 30.07 -21.93 -4.99
N ASN A 84 30.79 -22.19 -3.90
CA ASN A 84 30.81 -23.51 -3.26
C ASN A 84 29.60 -23.76 -2.36
N ASN A 85 28.83 -22.73 -2.08
CA ASN A 85 27.63 -22.83 -1.25
C ASN A 85 26.36 -22.98 -2.09
N PRO A 86 25.34 -23.68 -1.62
CA PRO A 86 24.03 -23.74 -2.28
C PRO A 86 23.45 -22.33 -2.48
N GLY A 87 23.14 -21.99 -3.74
CA GLY A 87 22.64 -20.67 -4.13
C GLY A 87 23.72 -19.63 -4.39
N GLY A 88 25.01 -19.96 -4.19
CA GLY A 88 26.12 -19.09 -4.57
C GLY A 88 26.42 -17.95 -3.60
N TYR A 89 25.88 -17.96 -2.39
CA TYR A 89 26.09 -16.93 -1.38
C TYR A 89 27.00 -17.36 -0.25
N GLY A 90 27.85 -16.43 0.23
CA GLY A 90 28.66 -16.63 1.44
C GLY A 90 27.80 -16.46 2.69
N TYR A 91 28.07 -17.25 3.72
CA TYR A 91 27.47 -17.12 5.05
C TYR A 91 28.45 -17.57 6.13
N GLY A 92 28.14 -17.29 7.40
CA GLY A 92 28.97 -17.72 8.51
C GLY A 92 29.06 -19.24 8.58
N ASP A 93 30.28 -19.75 8.69
CA ASP A 93 30.61 -21.15 8.84
C ASP A 93 31.56 -21.32 10.04
N ALA A 94 31.12 -22.07 11.05
CA ALA A 94 31.88 -22.27 12.26
C ALA A 94 33.25 -22.95 12.01
N ALA A 95 33.34 -23.84 11.00
CA ALA A 95 34.57 -24.53 10.67
C ALA A 95 35.55 -23.66 9.85
N LYS A 96 35.01 -22.84 8.93
CA LYS A 96 35.77 -22.01 7.98
C LYS A 96 36.16 -20.64 8.58
N TYR A 97 35.23 -20.01 9.28
CA TYR A 97 35.38 -18.63 9.78
C TYR A 97 35.29 -18.50 11.29
N ASN A 98 35.13 -19.61 12.02
CA ASN A 98 34.91 -19.64 13.46
C ASN A 98 33.77 -18.73 13.93
N THR A 99 32.73 -18.60 13.12
CA THR A 99 31.55 -17.78 13.39
C THR A 99 30.33 -18.29 12.69
N PHE A 100 29.16 -17.89 13.18
CA PHE A 100 27.87 -18.05 12.54
C PHE A 100 27.44 -16.69 12.00
N GLY A 101 26.75 -16.68 10.87
CA GLY A 101 26.20 -15.45 10.31
C GLY A 101 25.21 -15.76 9.19
N VAL A 102 24.15 -14.97 9.16
CA VAL A 102 23.16 -14.99 8.09
C VAL A 102 23.57 -13.95 7.07
N ASN A 103 23.65 -14.35 5.80
CA ASN A 103 23.90 -13.39 4.73
C ASN A 103 22.62 -12.58 4.45
N PRO A 104 22.59 -11.29 4.78
CA PRO A 104 21.40 -10.47 4.61
C PRO A 104 21.06 -10.22 3.12
N ILE A 105 22.07 -10.14 2.25
CA ILE A 105 21.85 -9.97 0.80
C ILE A 105 21.23 -11.24 0.21
N ALA A 106 21.81 -12.42 0.55
CA ALA A 106 21.24 -13.70 0.11
C ALA A 106 19.78 -13.86 0.54
N ARG A 107 19.47 -13.41 1.73
CA ARG A 107 18.09 -13.47 2.25
C ARG A 107 17.12 -12.58 1.48
N GLU A 108 17.52 -11.36 1.14
CA GLU A 108 16.69 -10.46 0.34
C GLU A 108 16.54 -10.93 -1.11
N ASP A 109 17.60 -11.50 -1.71
CA ASP A 109 17.58 -11.99 -3.10
C ASP A 109 16.82 -13.31 -3.24
N LEU A 110 16.88 -14.20 -2.25
CA LEU A 110 16.24 -15.51 -2.26
C LEU A 110 14.81 -15.50 -1.71
N GLU A 111 14.46 -14.54 -0.88
CA GLU A 111 13.10 -14.34 -0.41
C GLU A 111 12.54 -13.02 -0.94
N TYR A 112 11.44 -13.10 -1.67
CA TYR A 112 10.74 -11.92 -2.19
C TYR A 112 9.36 -11.80 -1.53
N ARG A 113 9.02 -10.60 -1.12
CA ARG A 113 7.69 -10.29 -0.60
C ARG A 113 7.19 -9.00 -1.22
N HIS A 114 5.98 -9.05 -1.74
CA HIS A 114 5.34 -7.93 -2.40
C HIS A 114 3.93 -7.70 -1.86
N PHE A 115 3.66 -6.49 -1.44
CA PHE A 115 2.34 -6.04 -1.01
C PHE A 115 1.76 -5.09 -2.03
N ARG A 116 0.57 -5.39 -2.50
CA ARG A 116 -0.20 -4.52 -3.38
C ARG A 116 -1.52 -4.15 -2.70
N GLN A 117 -1.77 -2.85 -2.59
CA GLN A 117 -2.97 -2.31 -1.97
C GLN A 117 -3.68 -1.39 -2.94
N ASN A 118 -4.96 -1.66 -3.19
CA ASN A 118 -5.85 -0.76 -3.93
C ASN A 118 -6.92 -0.28 -2.96
N ARG A 119 -7.09 1.03 -2.84
CA ARG A 119 -8.15 1.62 -2.03
C ARG A 119 -8.95 2.60 -2.83
N LEU A 120 -10.24 2.42 -2.84
CA LEU A 120 -11.22 3.35 -3.40
C LEU A 120 -12.09 3.86 -2.26
N ASN A 121 -12.00 5.15 -1.98
CA ASN A 121 -12.84 5.84 -1.02
C ASN A 121 -13.69 6.86 -1.75
N GLY A 122 -14.99 6.83 -1.54
CA GLY A 122 -15.91 7.73 -2.20
C GLY A 122 -17.09 8.11 -1.33
N SER A 123 -17.56 9.32 -1.51
CA SER A 123 -18.82 9.81 -0.91
C SER A 123 -19.60 10.66 -1.90
N LEU A 124 -20.90 10.55 -1.82
CA LEU A 124 -21.87 11.35 -2.57
C LEU A 124 -22.91 11.88 -1.60
N TRP A 125 -23.17 13.17 -1.64
CA TRP A 125 -24.32 13.72 -0.95
C TRP A 125 -25.21 14.49 -1.94
N LEU A 126 -26.51 14.40 -1.70
CA LEU A 126 -27.56 15.08 -2.44
C LEU A 126 -28.45 15.80 -1.44
N GLU A 127 -28.74 17.08 -1.66
CA GLU A 127 -29.62 17.86 -0.82
C GLU A 127 -30.73 18.49 -1.65
N PHE A 128 -31.95 18.31 -1.19
CA PHE A 128 -33.18 18.87 -1.76
C PHE A 128 -33.82 19.81 -0.74
N LYS A 129 -33.89 21.08 -1.05
CA LYS A 129 -34.47 22.13 -0.20
C LYS A 129 -35.59 22.85 -0.94
N PRO A 130 -36.78 22.22 -1.11
CA PRO A 130 -37.87 22.78 -1.86
C PRO A 130 -38.55 23.97 -1.18
N PHE A 131 -38.41 24.07 0.17
CA PHE A 131 -38.93 25.16 0.99
C PHE A 131 -37.85 25.56 2.02
N GLU A 132 -37.90 26.82 2.51
CA GLU A 132 -36.91 27.29 3.51
C GLU A 132 -36.96 26.48 4.81
N PHE A 133 -38.12 25.96 5.17
CA PHE A 133 -38.35 25.20 6.41
C PHE A 133 -38.14 23.69 6.25
N LEU A 134 -37.89 23.19 5.02
CA LEU A 134 -37.80 21.74 4.77
C LEU A 134 -36.59 21.41 3.89
N SER A 135 -35.70 20.56 4.39
CA SER A 135 -34.64 19.97 3.60
C SER A 135 -34.51 18.46 3.81
N TYR A 136 -34.23 17.78 2.73
CA TYR A 136 -33.88 16.35 2.74
C TYR A 136 -32.46 16.19 2.22
N LYS A 137 -31.67 15.43 2.94
CA LYS A 137 -30.28 15.12 2.57
C LYS A 137 -30.05 13.61 2.53
N PHE A 138 -29.50 13.15 1.42
CA PHE A 138 -28.97 11.81 1.23
C PHE A 138 -27.45 11.86 1.32
N ASN A 139 -26.82 10.94 2.07
CA ASN A 139 -25.40 10.68 2.05
C ASN A 139 -25.15 9.21 1.72
N GLY A 140 -24.32 8.96 0.72
CA GLY A 140 -23.80 7.64 0.38
C GLY A 140 -22.30 7.65 0.47
N GLY A 141 -21.71 6.58 1.02
CA GLY A 141 -20.27 6.43 1.14
C GLY A 141 -19.83 5.00 0.83
N ILE A 142 -18.65 4.87 0.25
CA ILE A 142 -17.96 3.60 0.02
C ILE A 142 -16.51 3.71 0.45
N ASP A 143 -15.97 2.64 1.05
CA ASP A 143 -14.55 2.45 1.29
C ASP A 143 -14.21 1.01 0.94
N LEU A 144 -13.58 0.84 -0.22
CA LEU A 144 -13.22 -0.45 -0.78
C LEU A 144 -11.71 -0.61 -0.66
N TYR A 145 -11.28 -1.68 -0.02
CA TYR A 145 -9.88 -1.98 0.19
C TYR A 145 -9.58 -3.39 -0.30
N PHE A 146 -8.62 -3.50 -1.21
CA PHE A 146 -8.14 -4.75 -1.79
C PHE A 146 -6.66 -4.87 -1.50
N TYR A 147 -6.31 -5.89 -0.74
CA TYR A 147 -4.94 -6.18 -0.34
C TYR A 147 -4.49 -7.51 -0.93
N GLU A 148 -3.31 -7.51 -1.53
CA GLU A 148 -2.65 -8.69 -2.04
C GLU A 148 -1.25 -8.77 -1.42
N ASN A 149 -0.95 -9.94 -0.83
CA ASN A 149 0.37 -10.29 -0.33
C ASN A 149 0.89 -11.47 -1.16
N SER A 150 2.00 -11.27 -1.84
CA SER A 150 2.73 -12.30 -2.58
C SER A 150 4.07 -12.53 -1.90
N TRP A 151 4.38 -13.78 -1.62
CA TRP A 151 5.64 -14.22 -1.08
C TRP A 151 6.22 -15.33 -1.95
N PHE A 152 7.50 -15.27 -2.18
CA PHE A 152 8.26 -16.30 -2.90
C PHE A 152 9.58 -16.52 -2.19
N ARG A 153 10.01 -17.78 -2.14
CA ARG A 153 11.34 -18.18 -1.72
C ARG A 153 11.95 -19.06 -2.78
N GLY A 154 13.12 -18.65 -3.29
CA GLY A 154 13.92 -19.41 -4.22
C GLY A 154 14.76 -20.51 -3.55
N GLU A 155 15.44 -21.27 -4.35
CA GLU A 155 16.42 -22.26 -3.92
C GLU A 155 17.72 -21.56 -3.52
N GLY A 156 18.32 -21.98 -2.40
CA GLY A 156 19.59 -21.48 -1.91
C GLY A 156 19.62 -21.32 -0.40
N ASN A 157 20.82 -21.07 0.13
CA ASN A 157 21.05 -20.93 1.55
C ASN A 157 21.62 -19.55 1.88
N TRP A 158 21.19 -18.97 3.00
CA TRP A 158 21.72 -17.75 3.59
C TRP A 158 22.36 -17.96 4.98
N THR A 159 22.40 -19.21 5.44
CA THR A 159 23.03 -19.63 6.69
C THR A 159 23.49 -21.09 6.62
N GLN A 160 24.50 -21.45 7.42
CA GLN A 160 25.20 -22.72 7.39
C GLN A 160 24.28 -23.97 7.53
N ASN A 161 23.42 -23.97 8.50
CA ASN A 161 22.61 -25.14 8.83
C ASN A 161 21.17 -25.05 8.31
N GLN A 162 20.99 -24.36 7.21
CA GLN A 162 19.68 -24.26 6.59
C GLN A 162 19.29 -25.59 5.91
N GLU A 163 18.15 -26.12 6.29
CA GLU A 163 17.61 -27.29 5.59
C GLU A 163 17.32 -26.94 4.13
N HIS A 164 17.70 -27.85 3.24
CA HIS A 164 17.29 -27.75 1.83
C HIS A 164 15.76 -27.74 1.77
N ARG A 165 15.21 -26.76 1.07
CA ARG A 165 13.77 -26.67 0.82
C ARG A 165 13.54 -26.37 -0.64
N ASP A 166 12.52 -27.02 -1.20
CA ASP A 166 12.05 -26.68 -2.54
C ASP A 166 11.60 -25.20 -2.59
N PRO A 167 11.69 -24.57 -3.77
CA PRO A 167 11.11 -23.24 -3.98
C PRO A 167 9.63 -23.22 -3.61
N GLU A 168 9.23 -22.19 -2.89
CA GLU A 168 7.86 -22.05 -2.37
C GLU A 168 7.29 -20.69 -2.73
N SER A 169 6.01 -20.63 -3.06
CA SER A 169 5.29 -19.38 -3.28
C SER A 169 3.95 -19.38 -2.58
N GLN A 170 3.57 -18.22 -2.06
CA GLN A 170 2.29 -18.00 -1.44
C GLN A 170 1.68 -16.69 -1.94
N LYS A 171 0.38 -16.72 -2.16
CA LYS A 171 -0.41 -15.52 -2.48
C LYS A 171 -1.66 -15.47 -1.63
N ALA A 172 -1.82 -14.39 -0.88
CA ALA A 172 -3.01 -14.12 -0.07
C ALA A 172 -3.71 -12.86 -0.56
N ARG A 173 -5.03 -12.82 -0.47
CA ARG A 173 -5.86 -11.67 -0.84
C ARG A 173 -6.91 -11.43 0.24
N ASP A 174 -7.02 -10.18 0.66
CA ASP A 174 -8.04 -9.70 1.56
C ASP A 174 -8.81 -8.56 0.89
N ASN A 175 -10.14 -8.62 0.98
CA ASN A 175 -11.02 -7.59 0.44
C ASN A 175 -11.93 -7.08 1.56
N THR A 176 -11.98 -5.77 1.71
CA THR A 176 -12.86 -5.11 2.68
C THR A 176 -13.80 -4.17 1.93
N TYR A 177 -15.08 -4.25 2.24
CA TYR A 177 -16.15 -3.46 1.63
C TYR A 177 -16.93 -2.77 2.74
N ASN A 178 -16.79 -1.46 2.87
CA ASN A 178 -17.57 -0.65 3.79
C ASN A 178 -18.51 0.24 2.97
N MET A 179 -19.76 0.28 3.34
CA MET A 179 -20.78 1.13 2.72
C MET A 179 -21.54 1.88 3.79
N LEU A 180 -21.84 3.14 3.51
CA LEU A 180 -22.64 4.02 4.35
C LEU A 180 -23.81 4.55 3.52
N ILE A 181 -25.03 4.50 4.06
CA ILE A 181 -26.21 5.13 3.51
C ILE A 181 -26.93 5.83 4.64
N GLU A 182 -27.12 7.14 4.49
CA GLU A 182 -27.82 7.97 5.47
C GLU A 182 -28.87 8.85 4.81
N HIS A 183 -29.97 9.01 5.47
CA HIS A 183 -31.07 9.89 5.08
C HIS A 183 -31.36 10.85 6.24
N THR A 184 -31.37 12.13 5.95
CA THR A 184 -31.68 13.16 6.96
C THR A 184 -32.81 14.04 6.44
N LEU A 185 -33.85 14.18 7.23
CA LEU A 185 -34.94 15.13 6.99
C LEU A 185 -34.89 16.21 8.07
N ASN A 186 -34.72 17.47 7.66
CA ASN A 186 -34.73 18.60 8.57
C ASN A 186 -35.99 19.43 8.32
N PHE A 187 -36.70 19.72 9.42
CA PHE A 187 -37.88 20.59 9.43
C PHE A 187 -37.65 21.68 10.49
N ASN A 188 -37.64 22.94 10.08
CA ASN A 188 -37.49 24.11 10.96
C ASN A 188 -38.48 25.16 10.52
N LYS A 189 -39.57 25.30 11.28
CA LYS A 189 -40.61 26.30 11.06
C LYS A 189 -40.73 27.14 12.30
N ASP A 190 -40.32 28.40 12.19
CA ASP A 190 -40.53 29.47 13.20
C ASP A 190 -42.02 29.85 13.27
#